data_6bf559eca012202e20f916528c659379
#
_entry.id   6bf559eca012202e20f916528c659379
#
_cell.length_a   1.000
_cell.length_b   1.000
_cell.length_c   1.000
_cell.angle_alpha   90.00
_cell.angle_beta   90.00
_cell.angle_gamma   90.00
#
_symmetry.space_group_name_H-M   'P 1'
#
loop_
_entity.id
_entity.type
_entity.pdbx_description
1 polymer ?
#
loop_
_entity_poly.entity_id
_entity_poly.type
_entity_poly.pdbx_seq_one_letter_code
_entity_poly.pdbx_strand_id
1 'polypeptide(L)'
;MKKKVIATTILSAAILGSLTGCGGVKTTDDSVVSTGAAEAATEAKEETKATEKAAEGETVVTFWHSLNGSAGEALETVISNYNEGQGKEKGIHVNLVFQGYEGTDKAILAYQTDDRKNAPDINQGLTSTIPSMMDLSWTVDLTPWIEKEENAVKKDDFYEPMLRSCTADGKLMAVPFANSNMLLYYNEDALKEAGFDAPPATWDELAQYTEALTKKGADGSVERYGFEAQIKRHHLVNYIVQQSEDSFVGDNEGGRAGEMTKLTIGEDGTLKTVLEKVDALLKTGGYKYVEDSLNEEFANGLTAMCMMSSSRLATIDGLVGDSFQWKAAPIPKITEADGSGAALGGSCLTLFDLGDEKKVEAAWDVLQYCSSPEAQYILSTGSGYIPVNNQVEEMDEMKAYYEEHPEFKVPLDQMKSSSPLAQEPLDLVYNEINGVMTDLMLQFCEGSLAIDETVDAIVGECNALLDEYHAAND
;
A
#
# COMPACT_ATOMS: atom_id res chain seq x y z
N MET A 1 -16.10 21.71 -25.34
CA MET A 1 -15.48 21.13 -26.56
C MET A 1 -15.34 19.64 -26.27
N LYS A 2 -15.85 18.79 -27.17
CA LYS A 2 -15.88 17.33 -26.88
C LYS A 2 -14.47 16.76 -26.98
N LYS A 3 -13.85 16.38 -25.89
CA LYS A 3 -12.60 15.61 -25.88
C LYS A 3 -12.90 14.18 -26.36
N LYS A 4 -12.18 13.72 -27.35
CA LYS A 4 -12.27 12.34 -27.85
C LYS A 4 -11.42 11.45 -26.97
N VAL A 5 -12.04 10.51 -26.29
CA VAL A 5 -11.35 9.41 -25.63
C VAL A 5 -10.75 8.52 -26.72
N ILE A 6 -9.44 8.44 -26.79
CA ILE A 6 -8.72 7.50 -27.67
C ILE A 6 -8.26 6.35 -26.78
N ALA A 7 -8.91 5.21 -26.95
CA ALA A 7 -8.47 3.96 -26.33
C ALA A 7 -7.16 3.51 -27.00
N THR A 8 -6.08 3.54 -26.28
CA THR A 8 -4.79 3.00 -26.76
C THR A 8 -4.79 1.48 -26.54
N THR A 9 -5.05 0.75 -27.61
CA THR A 9 -4.96 -0.71 -27.61
C THR A 9 -3.48 -1.08 -27.77
N ILE A 10 -2.84 -1.54 -26.71
CA ILE A 10 -1.49 -2.11 -26.78
C ILE A 10 -1.60 -3.49 -27.42
N LEU A 11 -1.14 -3.59 -28.65
CA LEU A 11 -1.09 -4.82 -29.44
C LEU A 11 0.21 -5.58 -29.09
N SER A 12 0.12 -6.56 -28.20
CA SER A 12 1.22 -7.47 -27.92
C SER A 12 1.44 -8.38 -29.13
N ALA A 13 2.49 -8.14 -29.90
CA ALA A 13 2.90 -9.00 -31.01
C ALA A 13 3.64 -10.23 -30.48
N ALA A 14 2.96 -11.36 -30.40
CA ALA A 14 3.59 -12.66 -30.14
C ALA A 14 4.34 -13.12 -31.40
N ILE A 15 5.67 -13.17 -31.34
CA ILE A 15 6.50 -13.78 -32.36
C ILE A 15 6.54 -15.29 -32.14
N LEU A 16 5.78 -16.03 -32.93
CA LEU A 16 5.94 -17.49 -33.04
C LEU A 16 7.12 -17.81 -33.98
N GLY A 17 8.24 -18.19 -33.41
CA GLY A 17 9.34 -18.79 -34.12
C GLY A 17 9.27 -20.31 -34.08
N SER A 18 8.88 -20.94 -35.18
CA SER A 18 8.95 -22.40 -35.38
C SER A 18 10.39 -22.85 -35.67
N LEU A 19 10.94 -23.74 -34.86
CA LEU A 19 12.14 -24.53 -35.22
C LEU A 19 11.86 -26.00 -34.98
N THR A 20 11.72 -26.70 -36.08
CA THR A 20 11.83 -28.17 -36.16
C THR A 20 13.30 -28.56 -36.25
N GLY A 21 13.74 -29.57 -35.51
CA GLY A 21 15.04 -30.16 -35.66
C GLY A 21 15.28 -31.33 -34.70
N CYS A 22 15.22 -32.55 -35.25
CA CYS A 22 15.54 -33.82 -34.58
C CYS A 22 17.01 -33.95 -34.17
N GLY A 23 17.26 -34.68 -33.07
CA GLY A 23 18.57 -35.26 -32.80
C GLY A 23 18.75 -35.65 -31.34
N GLY A 24 18.54 -36.94 -31.01
CA GLY A 24 18.72 -37.42 -29.65
C GLY A 24 20.18 -37.71 -29.30
N VAL A 25 20.55 -37.49 -28.05
CA VAL A 25 21.58 -38.28 -27.31
C VAL A 25 21.18 -38.26 -25.83
N LYS A 26 21.17 -39.43 -25.21
CA LYS A 26 21.01 -39.63 -23.75
C LYS A 26 22.34 -39.33 -23.06
N THR A 27 22.30 -38.55 -21.98
CA THR A 27 23.17 -38.77 -20.81
C THR A 27 22.45 -38.20 -19.56
N THR A 28 22.52 -39.00 -18.52
CA THR A 28 22.10 -38.74 -17.13
C THR A 28 22.95 -37.66 -16.50
N ASP A 29 22.34 -36.68 -15.83
CA ASP A 29 22.64 -36.34 -14.42
C ASP A 29 21.71 -35.27 -13.85
N ASP A 30 21.43 -35.40 -12.57
CA ASP A 30 20.54 -34.63 -11.76
C ASP A 30 20.99 -33.16 -11.61
N SER A 31 20.11 -32.21 -11.93
CA SER A 31 20.09 -30.90 -11.29
C SER A 31 18.67 -30.35 -11.34
N VAL A 32 18.13 -30.13 -10.15
CA VAL A 32 16.81 -29.60 -9.84
C VAL A 32 16.70 -28.19 -10.41
N VAL A 33 15.88 -28.01 -11.43
CA VAL A 33 15.42 -26.70 -11.87
C VAL A 33 14.06 -26.47 -11.21
N SER A 34 14.04 -25.58 -10.23
CA SER A 34 12.84 -25.08 -9.57
C SER A 34 11.97 -24.35 -10.60
N THR A 35 10.84 -24.92 -10.93
CA THR A 35 9.78 -24.28 -11.72
C THR A 35 8.90 -23.46 -10.76
N GLY A 36 9.24 -22.20 -10.55
CA GLY A 36 8.46 -21.25 -9.78
C GLY A 36 7.30 -20.62 -10.56
N ALA A 37 6.51 -21.42 -11.28
CA ALA A 37 5.34 -20.90 -12.02
C ALA A 37 4.05 -21.69 -11.76
N ALA A 38 4.01 -22.57 -10.75
CA ALA A 38 2.87 -23.44 -10.49
C ALA A 38 2.22 -23.26 -9.09
N GLU A 39 2.77 -22.44 -8.20
CA GLU A 39 2.20 -22.24 -6.84
C GLU A 39 1.29 -21.03 -6.72
N ALA A 40 1.30 -20.10 -7.66
CA ALA A 40 0.38 -18.94 -7.64
C ALA A 40 -1.09 -19.28 -8.00
N ALA A 41 -1.38 -20.54 -8.35
CA ALA A 41 -2.72 -20.95 -8.79
C ALA A 41 -3.52 -21.75 -7.74
N THR A 42 -3.02 -21.93 -6.52
CA THR A 42 -3.66 -22.81 -5.52
C THR A 42 -4.26 -22.08 -4.32
N GLU A 43 -4.05 -20.78 -4.15
CA GLU A 43 -4.64 -19.98 -3.05
C GLU A 43 -5.97 -19.29 -3.37
N ALA A 44 -6.50 -19.44 -4.56
CA ALA A 44 -7.77 -18.83 -4.95
C ALA A 44 -8.98 -19.75 -4.69
N LYS A 45 -9.07 -20.37 -3.52
CA LYS A 45 -10.29 -21.00 -3.00
C LYS A 45 -10.44 -20.74 -1.51
N GLU A 46 -10.45 -19.50 -1.08
CA GLU A 46 -11.24 -19.17 0.08
C GLU A 46 -12.70 -19.03 -0.39
N GLU A 47 -13.53 -19.97 0.05
CA GLU A 47 -14.97 -19.88 -0.06
C GLU A 47 -15.38 -18.62 0.71
N THR A 48 -15.77 -17.57 -0.02
CA THR A 48 -16.54 -16.46 0.56
C THR A 48 -17.68 -17.10 1.36
N LYS A 49 -17.64 -16.96 2.68
CA LYS A 49 -18.81 -17.20 3.52
C LYS A 49 -19.93 -16.40 2.87
N ALA A 50 -20.98 -17.10 2.43
CA ALA A 50 -22.12 -16.47 1.76
C ALA A 50 -22.63 -15.36 2.70
N THR A 51 -22.43 -14.09 2.32
CA THR A 51 -23.12 -12.97 2.95
C THR A 51 -24.60 -13.30 2.96
N GLU A 52 -25.28 -13.03 4.08
CA GLU A 52 -26.72 -13.28 4.18
C GLU A 52 -27.42 -12.59 3.00
N LYS A 53 -28.37 -13.29 2.43
CA LYS A 53 -29.08 -12.78 1.25
C LYS A 53 -29.98 -11.60 1.68
N ALA A 54 -29.87 -10.47 0.97
CA ALA A 54 -30.72 -9.31 1.19
C ALA A 54 -32.20 -9.69 1.30
N ALA A 55 -32.92 -9.08 2.23
CA ALA A 55 -34.36 -9.27 2.37
C ALA A 55 -35.09 -8.59 1.20
N GLU A 56 -36.34 -9.04 0.93
CA GLU A 56 -37.13 -8.44 -0.14
C GLU A 56 -37.46 -6.97 0.17
N GLY A 57 -37.07 -6.06 -0.71
CA GLY A 57 -37.32 -4.63 -0.60
C GLY A 57 -36.13 -3.82 -0.08
N GLU A 58 -35.03 -4.43 0.32
CA GLU A 58 -33.81 -3.72 0.70
C GLU A 58 -33.07 -3.14 -0.51
N THR A 59 -32.42 -1.99 -0.32
CA THR A 59 -31.45 -1.42 -1.28
C THR A 59 -30.14 -2.13 -1.11
N VAL A 60 -29.70 -2.86 -2.15
CA VAL A 60 -28.43 -3.60 -2.13
C VAL A 60 -27.31 -2.73 -2.64
N VAL A 61 -26.29 -2.52 -1.79
CA VAL A 61 -25.05 -1.82 -2.12
C VAL A 61 -23.95 -2.86 -2.35
N THR A 62 -23.36 -2.89 -3.54
CA THR A 62 -22.24 -3.77 -3.88
C THR A 62 -20.94 -3.09 -3.53
N PHE A 63 -20.18 -3.68 -2.60
CA PHE A 63 -18.89 -3.16 -2.12
C PHE A 63 -17.77 -4.10 -2.53
N TRP A 64 -16.90 -3.65 -3.46
CA TRP A 64 -15.69 -4.36 -3.86
C TRP A 64 -14.51 -4.00 -2.98
N HIS A 65 -13.77 -5.01 -2.52
CA HIS A 65 -12.62 -4.82 -1.65
C HIS A 65 -11.44 -5.73 -2.00
N SER A 66 -10.26 -5.40 -1.44
CA SER A 66 -9.00 -6.14 -1.62
C SER A 66 -8.41 -6.66 -0.30
N LEU A 67 -9.09 -6.45 0.84
CA LEU A 67 -8.57 -6.89 2.13
C LEU A 67 -8.73 -8.42 2.27
N ASN A 68 -7.67 -9.08 2.72
CA ASN A 68 -7.62 -10.52 2.98
C ASN A 68 -7.03 -10.80 4.36
N GLY A 69 -7.00 -12.07 4.77
CA GLY A 69 -6.51 -12.50 6.08
C GLY A 69 -7.21 -11.76 7.22
N SER A 70 -6.49 -11.41 8.28
CA SER A 70 -7.03 -10.71 9.45
C SER A 70 -7.76 -9.39 9.11
N ALA A 71 -7.24 -8.63 8.15
CA ALA A 71 -7.88 -7.39 7.70
C ALA A 71 -9.21 -7.67 6.95
N GLY A 72 -9.27 -8.75 6.17
CA GLY A 72 -10.51 -9.21 5.52
C GLY A 72 -11.57 -9.62 6.54
N GLU A 73 -11.19 -10.41 7.55
CA GLU A 73 -12.07 -10.83 8.64
C GLU A 73 -12.61 -9.64 9.45
N ALA A 74 -11.75 -8.64 9.69
CA ALA A 74 -12.17 -7.39 10.35
C ALA A 74 -13.20 -6.63 9.51
N LEU A 75 -12.99 -6.50 8.19
CA LEU A 75 -13.97 -5.87 7.29
C LEU A 75 -15.28 -6.65 7.23
N GLU A 76 -15.24 -7.99 7.14
CA GLU A 76 -16.43 -8.82 7.18
C GLU A 76 -17.23 -8.57 8.47
N THR A 77 -16.55 -8.43 9.61
CA THR A 77 -17.18 -8.09 10.90
C THR A 77 -17.84 -6.72 10.87
N VAL A 78 -17.15 -5.69 10.33
CA VAL A 78 -17.71 -4.35 10.18
C VAL A 78 -18.99 -4.38 9.33
N ILE A 79 -18.96 -5.06 8.19
CA ILE A 79 -20.09 -5.11 7.27
C ILE A 79 -21.24 -5.99 7.83
N SER A 80 -20.94 -7.08 8.53
CA SER A 80 -21.95 -7.87 9.24
C SER A 80 -22.69 -7.03 10.28
N ASN A 81 -21.93 -6.27 11.11
CA ASN A 81 -22.52 -5.39 12.11
C ASN A 81 -23.41 -4.30 11.46
N TYR A 82 -22.98 -3.75 10.31
CA TYR A 82 -23.82 -2.84 9.55
C TYR A 82 -25.12 -3.49 9.09
N ASN A 83 -25.03 -4.64 8.43
CA ASN A 83 -26.18 -5.34 7.87
C ASN A 83 -27.19 -5.80 8.93
N GLU A 84 -26.71 -6.22 10.10
CA GLU A 84 -27.57 -6.65 11.22
C GLU A 84 -28.15 -5.50 12.03
N GLY A 85 -27.47 -4.34 12.02
CA GLY A 85 -27.82 -3.11 12.76
C GLY A 85 -28.40 -2.02 11.89
N GLN A 86 -27.61 -0.96 11.65
CA GLN A 86 -28.04 0.26 10.97
C GLN A 86 -28.59 -0.01 9.55
N GLY A 87 -27.97 -0.90 8.80
CA GLY A 87 -28.41 -1.25 7.45
C GLY A 87 -29.82 -1.84 7.45
N LYS A 88 -30.07 -2.78 8.37
CA LYS A 88 -31.40 -3.40 8.54
C LYS A 88 -32.46 -2.36 8.92
N GLU A 89 -32.14 -1.43 9.81
CA GLU A 89 -33.07 -0.37 10.23
C GLU A 89 -33.43 0.58 9.08
N LYS A 90 -32.47 0.82 8.18
CA LYS A 90 -32.62 1.73 7.01
C LYS A 90 -33.08 1.01 5.73
N GLY A 91 -33.20 -0.33 5.75
CA GLY A 91 -33.52 -1.13 4.56
C GLY A 91 -32.38 -1.14 3.54
N ILE A 92 -31.14 -1.13 4.01
CA ILE A 92 -29.90 -1.19 3.21
C ILE A 92 -29.17 -2.48 3.53
N HIS A 93 -28.72 -3.21 2.50
CA HIS A 93 -27.90 -4.39 2.65
C HIS A 93 -26.60 -4.27 1.83
N VAL A 94 -25.47 -4.48 2.45
CA VAL A 94 -24.17 -4.46 1.78
C VAL A 94 -23.82 -5.87 1.31
N ASN A 95 -23.64 -6.02 0.00
CA ASN A 95 -23.04 -7.18 -0.62
C ASN A 95 -21.52 -6.98 -0.75
N LEU A 96 -20.76 -7.54 0.17
CA LEU A 96 -19.31 -7.45 0.20
C LEU A 96 -18.70 -8.45 -0.79
N VAL A 97 -17.82 -7.99 -1.70
CA VAL A 97 -17.26 -8.81 -2.77
C VAL A 97 -15.74 -8.63 -2.81
N PHE A 98 -15.00 -9.70 -2.52
CA PHE A 98 -13.55 -9.69 -2.67
C PHE A 98 -13.16 -9.67 -4.16
N GLN A 99 -12.33 -8.71 -4.56
CA GLN A 99 -11.82 -8.54 -5.92
C GLN A 99 -10.29 -8.56 -6.01
N GLY A 100 -9.61 -8.52 -4.86
CA GLY A 100 -8.17 -8.34 -4.80
C GLY A 100 -7.76 -6.96 -5.31
N TYR A 101 -6.48 -6.78 -5.53
CA TYR A 101 -5.94 -5.50 -6.04
C TYR A 101 -6.39 -5.14 -7.45
N GLU A 102 -6.94 -6.11 -8.21
CA GLU A 102 -7.50 -5.88 -9.56
C GLU A 102 -8.88 -5.21 -9.54
N GLY A 103 -9.48 -5.00 -8.36
CA GLY A 103 -10.83 -4.43 -8.23
C GLY A 103 -10.97 -3.08 -8.94
N THR A 104 -9.97 -2.21 -8.82
CA THR A 104 -9.95 -0.90 -9.49
C THR A 104 -9.91 -1.04 -11.02
N ASP A 105 -9.05 -1.90 -11.56
CA ASP A 105 -8.95 -2.13 -13.01
C ASP A 105 -10.25 -2.72 -13.57
N LYS A 106 -10.89 -3.62 -12.82
CA LYS A 106 -12.21 -4.16 -13.18
C LYS A 106 -13.31 -3.10 -13.16
N ALA A 107 -13.26 -2.14 -12.22
CA ALA A 107 -14.19 -1.02 -12.18
C ALA A 107 -14.00 -0.08 -13.39
N ILE A 108 -12.75 0.21 -13.77
CA ILE A 108 -12.42 0.96 -14.97
C ILE A 108 -12.93 0.24 -16.23
N LEU A 109 -12.72 -1.08 -16.33
CA LEU A 109 -13.20 -1.87 -17.45
C LEU A 109 -14.74 -1.87 -17.54
N ALA A 110 -15.42 -2.00 -16.40
CA ALA A 110 -16.88 -1.90 -16.34
C ALA A 110 -17.38 -0.53 -16.85
N TYR A 111 -16.69 0.56 -16.47
CA TYR A 111 -16.98 1.88 -16.98
C TYR A 111 -16.78 1.99 -18.50
N GLN A 112 -15.65 1.51 -19.03
CA GLN A 112 -15.33 1.56 -20.47
C GLN A 112 -16.33 0.79 -21.33
N THR A 113 -16.91 -0.29 -20.77
CA THR A 113 -17.91 -1.13 -21.44
C THR A 113 -19.36 -0.74 -21.12
N ASP A 114 -19.59 0.30 -20.30
CA ASP A 114 -20.89 0.73 -19.75
C ASP A 114 -21.64 -0.41 -19.04
N ASP A 115 -20.90 -1.32 -18.38
CA ASP A 115 -21.46 -2.45 -17.64
C ASP A 115 -21.83 -2.05 -16.20
N ARG A 116 -22.80 -1.14 -16.07
CA ARG A 116 -23.31 -0.65 -14.78
C ARG A 116 -23.91 -1.75 -13.91
N LYS A 117 -24.37 -2.84 -14.52
CA LYS A 117 -25.02 -3.93 -13.78
C LYS A 117 -24.02 -4.73 -12.93
N ASN A 118 -22.80 -4.89 -13.42
CA ASN A 118 -21.76 -5.67 -12.76
C ASN A 118 -20.70 -4.78 -12.08
N ALA A 119 -20.83 -3.44 -12.19
CA ALA A 119 -19.97 -2.49 -11.50
C ALA A 119 -20.30 -2.41 -10.00
N PRO A 120 -19.34 -2.04 -9.14
CA PRO A 120 -19.60 -1.82 -7.73
C PRO A 120 -20.25 -0.45 -7.49
N ASP A 121 -21.02 -0.32 -6.40
CA ASP A 121 -21.48 0.96 -5.88
C ASP A 121 -20.35 1.64 -5.05
N ILE A 122 -19.54 0.82 -4.34
CA ILE A 122 -18.35 1.24 -3.58
C ILE A 122 -17.16 0.40 -4.05
N ASN A 123 -16.04 1.05 -4.37
CA ASN A 123 -14.78 0.38 -4.67
C ASN A 123 -13.69 0.79 -3.69
N GLN A 124 -13.07 -0.18 -3.02
CA GLN A 124 -11.84 0.05 -2.27
C GLN A 124 -10.65 -0.04 -3.24
N GLY A 125 -9.96 1.08 -3.40
CA GLY A 125 -8.76 1.20 -4.21
C GLY A 125 -7.61 1.81 -3.42
N LEU A 126 -6.38 1.68 -3.91
CA LEU A 126 -5.24 2.42 -3.37
C LEU A 126 -5.43 3.93 -3.62
N THR A 127 -4.92 4.77 -2.72
CA THR A 127 -5.00 6.23 -2.90
C THR A 127 -4.32 6.70 -4.19
N SER A 128 -3.27 6.01 -4.65
CA SER A 128 -2.60 6.28 -5.92
C SER A 128 -3.47 6.04 -7.16
N THR A 129 -4.61 5.35 -7.05
CA THR A 129 -5.53 5.12 -8.17
C THR A 129 -6.59 6.22 -8.35
N ILE A 130 -6.62 7.22 -7.46
CA ILE A 130 -7.59 8.33 -7.52
C ILE A 130 -7.56 9.06 -8.87
N PRO A 131 -6.41 9.39 -9.49
CA PRO A 131 -6.40 10.04 -10.80
C PRO A 131 -7.19 9.25 -11.85
N SER A 132 -6.99 7.93 -11.91
CA SER A 132 -7.74 7.06 -12.83
C SER A 132 -9.25 7.02 -12.53
N MET A 133 -9.63 7.15 -11.26
CA MET A 133 -11.04 7.21 -10.86
C MET A 133 -11.70 8.55 -11.22
N MET A 134 -10.95 9.65 -11.18
CA MET A 134 -11.48 10.97 -11.54
C MET A 134 -11.95 11.07 -12.98
N ASP A 135 -11.32 10.33 -13.89
CA ASP A 135 -11.69 10.30 -15.29
C ASP A 135 -13.00 9.54 -15.57
N LEU A 136 -13.48 8.76 -14.60
CA LEU A 136 -14.73 8.05 -14.73
C LEU A 136 -15.90 8.97 -14.36
N SER A 137 -16.79 9.27 -15.32
CA SER A 137 -17.96 10.11 -15.04
C SER A 137 -18.96 9.50 -14.03
N TRP A 138 -18.74 8.25 -13.63
CA TRP A 138 -19.51 7.61 -12.56
C TRP A 138 -18.99 7.94 -11.17
N THR A 139 -17.74 8.39 -11.05
CA THR A 139 -17.14 8.71 -9.75
C THR A 139 -17.79 9.95 -9.16
N VAL A 140 -18.27 9.84 -7.95
CA VAL A 140 -18.95 10.91 -7.23
C VAL A 140 -17.94 11.82 -6.55
N ASP A 141 -18.02 13.14 -6.80
CA ASP A 141 -17.34 14.14 -5.99
C ASP A 141 -17.98 14.17 -4.60
N LEU A 142 -17.23 13.73 -3.59
CA LEU A 142 -17.70 13.61 -2.21
C LEU A 142 -17.58 14.92 -1.42
N THR A 143 -17.02 15.99 -1.99
CA THR A 143 -16.89 17.30 -1.33
C THR A 143 -18.21 17.81 -0.75
N PRO A 144 -19.33 17.87 -1.53
CA PRO A 144 -20.62 18.31 -0.96
C PRO A 144 -21.25 17.28 -0.02
N TRP A 145 -20.83 16.00 -0.08
CA TRP A 145 -21.36 14.96 0.77
C TRP A 145 -20.76 14.99 2.17
N ILE A 146 -19.44 15.21 2.30
CA ILE A 146 -18.77 15.26 3.61
C ILE A 146 -19.16 16.51 4.42
N GLU A 147 -19.63 17.57 3.75
CA GLU A 147 -20.05 18.82 4.40
C GLU A 147 -21.52 18.82 4.89
N LYS A 148 -22.29 17.74 4.66
CA LYS A 148 -23.68 17.65 5.11
C LYS A 148 -23.79 17.69 6.63
N GLU A 149 -24.71 18.52 7.14
CA GLU A 149 -24.92 18.67 8.59
C GLU A 149 -25.45 17.40 9.27
N GLU A 150 -26.22 16.59 8.55
CA GLU A 150 -26.78 15.32 9.02
C GLU A 150 -25.80 14.17 9.14
N ASN A 151 -24.59 14.29 8.60
CA ASN A 151 -23.58 13.24 8.67
C ASN A 151 -23.30 12.84 10.13
N ALA A 152 -23.18 11.52 10.38
CA ALA A 152 -22.76 10.99 11.67
C ALA A 152 -21.27 11.24 11.91
N VAL A 153 -20.45 11.02 10.87
CA VAL A 153 -19.01 11.32 10.86
C VAL A 153 -18.80 12.62 10.11
N LYS A 154 -18.20 13.60 10.77
CA LYS A 154 -17.91 14.92 10.21
C LYS A 154 -16.55 14.95 9.55
N LYS A 155 -16.30 15.92 8.69
CA LYS A 155 -14.99 16.15 8.06
C LYS A 155 -13.89 16.31 9.11
N ASP A 156 -14.15 17.02 10.21
CA ASP A 156 -13.18 17.27 11.28
C ASP A 156 -12.91 16.03 12.15
N ASP A 157 -13.69 14.97 12.01
CA ASP A 157 -13.44 13.68 12.66
C ASP A 157 -12.32 12.88 11.97
N PHE A 158 -11.94 13.26 10.75
CA PHE A 158 -10.82 12.63 10.04
C PHE A 158 -9.50 13.34 10.33
N TYR A 159 -8.40 12.58 10.26
CA TYR A 159 -7.08 13.18 10.23
C TYR A 159 -6.82 13.90 8.90
N GLU A 160 -6.28 15.11 8.97
CA GLU A 160 -6.02 15.95 7.79
C GLU A 160 -5.14 15.27 6.74
N PRO A 161 -4.02 14.57 7.07
CA PRO A 161 -3.22 13.87 6.07
C PRO A 161 -4.00 12.80 5.29
N MET A 162 -4.97 12.15 5.93
CA MET A 162 -5.81 11.13 5.29
C MET A 162 -6.82 11.74 4.31
N LEU A 163 -7.48 12.84 4.68
CA LEU A 163 -8.35 13.57 3.75
C LEU A 163 -7.54 14.12 2.56
N ARG A 164 -6.33 14.65 2.83
CA ARG A 164 -5.43 15.12 1.77
C ARG A 164 -5.08 14.00 0.81
N SER A 165 -4.81 12.78 1.29
CA SER A 165 -4.50 11.63 0.43
C SER A 165 -5.63 11.26 -0.54
N CYS A 166 -6.87 11.60 -0.19
CA CYS A 166 -8.09 11.33 -0.97
C CYS A 166 -8.59 12.55 -1.75
N THR A 167 -7.86 13.67 -1.70
CA THR A 167 -8.23 14.93 -2.36
C THR A 167 -7.36 15.16 -3.59
N ALA A 168 -7.99 15.42 -4.73
CA ALA A 168 -7.34 15.76 -5.98
C ALA A 168 -8.10 16.91 -6.65
N ASP A 169 -7.39 17.87 -7.25
CA ASP A 169 -7.96 19.08 -7.88
C ASP A 169 -8.94 19.84 -6.96
N GLY A 170 -8.66 19.83 -5.65
CA GLY A 170 -9.50 20.48 -4.63
C GLY A 170 -10.81 19.76 -4.33
N LYS A 171 -11.02 18.54 -4.85
CA LYS A 171 -12.21 17.72 -4.62
C LYS A 171 -11.88 16.49 -3.79
N LEU A 172 -12.74 16.12 -2.87
CA LEU A 172 -12.66 14.86 -2.15
C LEU A 172 -13.21 13.74 -3.05
N MET A 173 -12.34 12.93 -3.61
CA MET A 173 -12.71 11.90 -4.58
C MET A 173 -12.99 10.54 -3.96
N ALA A 174 -12.58 10.34 -2.71
CA ALA A 174 -12.82 9.12 -1.95
C ALA A 174 -12.83 9.42 -0.45
N VAL A 175 -13.37 8.49 0.35
CA VAL A 175 -13.25 8.54 1.82
C VAL A 175 -12.04 7.73 2.25
N PRO A 176 -11.13 8.25 3.11
CA PRO A 176 -10.06 7.44 3.71
C PRO A 176 -10.64 6.22 4.40
N PHE A 177 -9.95 5.06 4.31
CA PHE A 177 -10.54 3.84 4.90
C PHE A 177 -9.51 2.98 5.63
N ALA A 178 -8.62 2.32 4.93
CA ALA A 178 -7.61 1.43 5.49
C ALA A 178 -6.23 2.04 5.22
N ASN A 179 -5.87 3.06 5.99
CA ASN A 179 -4.61 3.78 5.85
C ASN A 179 -3.51 3.14 6.69
N SER A 180 -2.29 3.18 6.18
CA SER A 180 -1.11 2.60 6.80
C SER A 180 0.13 3.44 6.52
N ASN A 181 1.16 3.22 7.28
CA ASN A 181 2.51 3.69 6.98
C ASN A 181 3.53 2.56 7.18
N MET A 182 4.76 2.82 6.78
CA MET A 182 5.87 1.89 6.95
C MET A 182 6.36 1.89 8.38
N LEU A 183 6.65 0.70 8.92
CA LEU A 183 7.26 0.52 10.24
C LEU A 183 8.51 -0.34 10.14
N LEU A 184 9.42 -0.18 11.09
CA LEU A 184 10.49 -1.11 11.36
C LEU A 184 9.99 -2.16 12.37
N TYR A 185 9.87 -3.41 11.93
CA TYR A 185 9.64 -4.57 12.79
C TYR A 185 10.98 -5.15 13.22
N TYR A 186 11.11 -5.53 14.48
CA TYR A 186 12.35 -6.10 14.98
C TYR A 186 12.14 -7.15 16.05
N ASN A 187 13.04 -8.13 16.05
CA ASN A 187 13.15 -9.15 17.10
C ASN A 187 13.94 -8.54 18.26
N GLU A 188 13.25 -8.21 19.34
CA GLU A 188 13.82 -7.56 20.54
C GLU A 188 14.88 -8.46 21.22
N ASP A 189 14.65 -9.78 21.23
CA ASP A 189 15.59 -10.74 21.79
C ASP A 189 16.90 -10.76 21.00
N ALA A 190 16.80 -10.68 19.66
CA ALA A 190 17.97 -10.64 18.79
C ALA A 190 18.78 -9.33 18.97
N LEU A 191 18.09 -8.18 19.14
CA LEU A 191 18.75 -6.92 19.44
C LEU A 191 19.49 -6.99 20.77
N LYS A 192 18.85 -7.47 21.81
CA LYS A 192 19.46 -7.64 23.15
C LYS A 192 20.65 -8.60 23.13
N GLU A 193 20.55 -9.71 22.37
CA GLU A 193 21.66 -10.64 22.18
C GLU A 193 22.89 -9.95 21.57
N ALA A 194 22.69 -9.02 20.65
CA ALA A 194 23.75 -8.25 20.02
C ALA A 194 24.21 -7.01 20.84
N GLY A 195 23.58 -6.75 21.97
CA GLY A 195 23.94 -5.65 22.90
C GLY A 195 23.26 -4.32 22.57
N PHE A 196 22.16 -4.33 21.85
CA PHE A 196 21.36 -3.14 21.54
C PHE A 196 20.12 -3.05 22.42
N ASP A 197 19.94 -1.90 23.09
CA ASP A 197 18.82 -1.65 24.00
C ASP A 197 17.60 -1.00 23.30
N ALA A 198 17.77 -0.50 22.06
CA ALA A 198 16.75 0.18 21.27
C ALA A 198 16.89 -0.15 19.77
N PRO A 199 15.83 0.00 18.96
CA PRO A 199 15.94 -0.14 17.52
C PRO A 199 16.78 1.01 16.88
N PRO A 200 17.34 0.82 15.68
CA PRO A 200 18.11 1.87 15.02
C PRO A 200 17.24 3.08 14.68
N ALA A 201 17.72 4.28 14.99
CA ALA A 201 17.03 5.53 14.70
C ALA A 201 17.40 6.13 13.33
N THR A 202 18.54 5.73 12.76
CA THR A 202 19.05 6.21 11.47
C THR A 202 19.45 5.05 10.56
N TRP A 203 19.58 5.32 9.27
CA TRP A 203 20.07 4.31 8.32
C TRP A 203 21.53 3.93 8.55
N ASP A 204 22.34 4.82 9.12
CA ASP A 204 23.71 4.49 9.50
C ASP A 204 23.75 3.52 10.67
N GLU A 205 22.91 3.72 11.67
CA GLU A 205 22.69 2.72 12.74
C GLU A 205 22.09 1.43 12.20
N LEU A 206 21.11 1.53 11.27
CA LEU A 206 20.49 0.36 10.63
C LEU A 206 21.56 -0.51 9.94
N ALA A 207 22.53 0.09 9.23
CA ALA A 207 23.62 -0.66 8.60
C ALA A 207 24.52 -1.35 9.64
N GLN A 208 24.87 -0.67 10.75
CA GLN A 208 25.65 -1.25 11.85
C GLN A 208 24.92 -2.41 12.51
N TYR A 209 23.61 -2.25 12.78
CA TYR A 209 22.78 -3.30 13.35
C TYR A 209 22.61 -4.47 12.40
N THR A 210 22.44 -4.19 11.10
CA THR A 210 22.36 -5.21 10.05
C THR A 210 23.59 -6.13 10.07
N GLU A 211 24.80 -5.56 10.14
CA GLU A 211 26.03 -6.36 10.22
C GLU A 211 26.08 -7.17 11.52
N ALA A 212 25.79 -6.56 12.67
CA ALA A 212 25.90 -7.20 14.00
C ALA A 212 24.85 -8.30 14.22
N LEU A 213 23.65 -8.16 13.66
CA LEU A 213 22.54 -9.10 13.82
C LEU A 213 22.57 -10.26 12.82
N THR A 214 23.41 -10.17 11.79
CA THR A 214 23.55 -11.24 10.77
C THR A 214 24.23 -12.45 11.39
N LYS A 215 23.58 -13.62 11.29
CA LYS A 215 24.19 -14.89 11.68
C LYS A 215 24.59 -15.68 10.45
N LYS A 216 25.83 -16.20 10.45
CA LYS A 216 26.35 -17.02 9.36
C LYS A 216 26.70 -18.41 9.89
N GLY A 217 26.33 -19.42 9.12
CA GLY A 217 26.71 -20.81 9.38
C GLY A 217 28.21 -21.05 9.19
N ALA A 218 28.66 -22.22 9.60
CA ALA A 218 30.07 -22.61 9.48
C ALA A 218 30.55 -22.71 8.02
N ASP A 219 29.64 -22.87 7.06
CA ASP A 219 29.89 -22.88 5.62
C ASP A 219 29.85 -21.50 4.97
N GLY A 220 29.53 -20.45 5.77
CA GLY A 220 29.42 -19.07 5.31
C GLY A 220 28.04 -18.70 4.77
N SER A 221 27.07 -19.61 4.75
CA SER A 221 25.68 -19.29 4.42
C SER A 221 25.07 -18.37 5.48
N VAL A 222 24.14 -17.50 5.07
CA VAL A 222 23.39 -16.65 6.00
C VAL A 222 22.24 -17.46 6.61
N GLU A 223 22.29 -17.68 7.92
CA GLU A 223 21.24 -18.36 8.68
C GLU A 223 20.17 -17.39 9.19
N ARG A 224 20.54 -16.13 9.43
CA ARG A 224 19.64 -15.04 9.79
C ARG A 224 20.17 -13.74 9.18
N TYR A 225 19.37 -13.09 8.37
CA TYR A 225 19.67 -11.74 7.90
C TYR A 225 19.52 -10.72 9.03
N GLY A 226 20.37 -9.70 9.03
CA GLY A 226 20.22 -8.58 9.97
C GLY A 226 19.03 -7.71 9.62
N PHE A 227 18.80 -7.50 8.31
CA PHE A 227 17.71 -6.66 7.83
C PHE A 227 17.21 -7.10 6.45
N GLU A 228 15.90 -7.07 6.27
CA GLU A 228 15.24 -7.29 4.98
C GLU A 228 14.22 -6.18 4.69
N ALA A 229 14.15 -5.73 3.45
CA ALA A 229 13.15 -4.76 3.00
C ALA A 229 12.90 -4.86 1.50
N GLN A 230 11.72 -4.39 1.08
CA GLN A 230 11.44 -4.16 -0.34
C GLN A 230 12.10 -2.85 -0.80
N ILE A 231 12.38 -2.77 -2.10
CA ILE A 231 12.96 -1.58 -2.75
C ILE A 231 12.04 -1.01 -3.83
N LYS A 232 10.77 -1.29 -3.74
CA LYS A 232 9.73 -0.92 -4.71
C LYS A 232 8.59 -0.13 -4.08
N ARG A 233 7.81 0.54 -4.92
CA ARG A 233 6.55 1.19 -4.54
C ARG A 233 6.70 2.11 -3.32
N HIS A 234 5.81 1.91 -2.36
CA HIS A 234 5.69 2.68 -1.13
C HIS A 234 6.99 2.72 -0.30
N HIS A 235 7.82 1.67 -0.34
CA HIS A 235 9.12 1.68 0.34
C HIS A 235 10.04 2.78 -0.22
N LEU A 236 10.24 2.78 -1.54
CA LEU A 236 11.12 3.77 -2.19
C LEU A 236 10.59 5.20 -2.02
N VAL A 237 9.26 5.39 -2.12
CA VAL A 237 8.63 6.69 -1.83
C VAL A 237 8.95 7.15 -0.42
N ASN A 238 8.82 6.28 0.59
CA ASN A 238 9.16 6.62 1.96
C ASN A 238 10.61 7.06 2.13
N TYR A 239 11.55 6.38 1.45
CA TYR A 239 12.97 6.73 1.52
C TYR A 239 13.27 8.09 0.86
N ILE A 240 12.48 8.50 -0.11
CA ILE A 240 12.59 9.79 -0.79
C ILE A 240 11.95 10.89 0.07
N VAL A 241 10.65 10.78 0.34
CA VAL A 241 9.89 11.89 0.95
C VAL A 241 10.27 12.16 2.40
N GLN A 242 10.81 11.19 3.14
CA GLN A 242 11.22 11.43 4.52
C GLN A 242 12.42 12.37 4.68
N GLN A 243 13.15 12.72 3.60
CA GLN A 243 14.38 13.47 3.69
C GLN A 243 14.17 14.95 4.01
N SER A 244 13.12 15.56 3.49
CA SER A 244 12.71 16.93 3.82
C SER A 244 11.25 17.17 3.46
N GLU A 245 10.65 18.29 3.94
CA GLU A 245 9.30 18.69 3.56
C GLU A 245 9.15 19.03 2.07
N ASP A 246 10.24 19.35 1.40
CA ASP A 246 10.28 19.66 -0.03
C ASP A 246 10.72 18.47 -0.90
N SER A 247 10.88 17.27 -0.29
CA SER A 247 11.27 16.06 -1.01
C SER A 247 10.05 15.35 -1.56
N PHE A 248 9.81 15.50 -2.85
CA PHE A 248 8.74 14.81 -3.59
C PHE A 248 9.36 13.96 -4.69
N VAL A 249 8.65 12.93 -5.15
CA VAL A 249 9.10 12.09 -6.28
C VAL A 249 9.18 12.92 -7.57
N GLY A 250 8.22 13.82 -7.78
CA GLY A 250 8.17 14.70 -8.93
C GLY A 250 7.71 16.11 -8.57
N ASP A 251 7.67 16.99 -9.54
CA ASP A 251 7.22 18.38 -9.38
C ASP A 251 5.73 18.48 -9.00
N ASN A 252 5.27 19.69 -8.73
CA ASN A 252 3.90 19.96 -8.30
C ASN A 252 3.46 19.09 -7.09
N GLU A 253 4.35 18.94 -6.09
CA GLU A 253 4.14 18.08 -4.92
C GLU A 253 3.84 16.62 -5.30
N GLY A 254 4.53 16.10 -6.31
CA GLY A 254 4.31 14.76 -6.84
C GLY A 254 2.93 14.61 -7.50
N GLY A 255 2.47 15.63 -8.22
CA GLY A 255 1.19 15.62 -8.93
C GLY A 255 -0.02 16.09 -8.10
N ARG A 256 0.18 16.52 -6.83
CA ARG A 256 -0.92 16.95 -5.95
C ARG A 256 -1.26 18.43 -6.06
N ALA A 257 -0.31 19.26 -6.48
CA ALA A 257 -0.50 20.70 -6.70
C ALA A 257 -0.70 21.06 -8.19
N GLY A 258 -0.83 20.06 -9.05
CA GLY A 258 -0.96 20.16 -10.51
C GLY A 258 -0.42 18.90 -11.17
N GLU A 259 -0.57 18.75 -12.48
CA GLU A 259 -0.02 17.60 -13.22
C GLU A 259 1.50 17.49 -13.02
N MET A 260 1.99 16.29 -12.75
CA MET A 260 3.44 16.03 -12.65
C MET A 260 4.04 16.04 -14.05
N THR A 261 5.10 16.83 -14.26
CA THR A 261 5.75 16.97 -15.57
C THR A 261 7.15 16.41 -15.59
N LYS A 262 7.78 16.23 -14.45
CA LYS A 262 9.11 15.63 -14.32
C LYS A 262 9.35 15.07 -12.93
N LEU A 263 10.27 14.12 -12.82
CA LEU A 263 10.84 13.72 -11.55
C LEU A 263 11.81 14.78 -11.03
N THR A 264 11.76 15.08 -9.73
CA THR A 264 12.67 16.03 -9.05
C THR A 264 13.81 15.34 -8.33
N ILE A 265 13.67 14.06 -8.03
CA ILE A 265 14.56 13.25 -7.16
C ILE A 265 16.02 13.13 -7.63
N GLY A 266 16.28 13.38 -8.91
CA GLY A 266 17.64 13.42 -9.45
C GLY A 266 18.31 14.78 -9.24
N GLU A 267 17.56 15.89 -9.44
CA GLU A 267 18.05 17.26 -9.34
C GLU A 267 18.32 17.67 -7.89
N ASP A 268 17.47 17.23 -6.95
CA ASP A 268 17.58 17.55 -5.53
C ASP A 268 18.51 16.61 -4.75
N GLY A 269 18.97 15.51 -5.37
CA GLY A 269 19.91 14.53 -4.80
C GLY A 269 19.26 13.53 -3.85
N THR A 270 17.95 13.54 -3.66
CA THR A 270 17.25 12.61 -2.75
C THR A 270 17.40 11.15 -3.19
N LEU A 271 17.27 10.86 -4.49
CA LEU A 271 17.48 9.51 -5.02
C LEU A 271 18.91 9.03 -4.82
N LYS A 272 19.90 9.88 -5.07
CA LYS A 272 21.33 9.56 -4.85
C LYS A 272 21.57 9.20 -3.38
N THR A 273 21.01 9.95 -2.45
CA THR A 273 21.09 9.68 -1.01
C THR A 273 20.53 8.29 -0.68
N VAL A 274 19.35 7.92 -1.25
CA VAL A 274 18.77 6.59 -1.07
C VAL A 274 19.73 5.51 -1.57
N LEU A 275 20.27 5.66 -2.77
CA LEU A 275 21.18 4.67 -3.38
C LEU A 275 22.48 4.51 -2.57
N GLU A 276 23.04 5.60 -2.04
CA GLU A 276 24.22 5.55 -1.16
C GLU A 276 23.95 4.78 0.14
N LYS A 277 22.75 4.93 0.72
CA LYS A 277 22.37 4.23 1.94
C LYS A 277 22.04 2.75 1.66
N VAL A 278 21.39 2.43 0.54
CA VAL A 278 21.17 1.04 0.11
C VAL A 278 22.50 0.34 -0.19
N ASP A 279 23.44 1.01 -0.86
CA ASP A 279 24.79 0.49 -1.12
C ASP A 279 25.54 0.17 0.19
N ALA A 280 25.41 1.04 1.20
CA ALA A 280 25.98 0.78 2.53
C ALA A 280 25.38 -0.46 3.19
N LEU A 281 24.06 -0.66 3.08
CA LEU A 281 23.38 -1.87 3.57
C LEU A 281 23.84 -3.13 2.81
N LEU A 282 23.93 -3.08 1.49
CA LEU A 282 24.42 -4.21 0.65
C LEU A 282 25.83 -4.63 1.04
N LYS A 283 26.71 -3.66 1.34
CA LYS A 283 28.10 -3.93 1.76
C LYS A 283 28.23 -4.64 3.11
N THR A 284 27.21 -4.59 3.96
CA THR A 284 27.21 -5.36 5.23
C THR A 284 27.21 -6.87 4.99
N GLY A 285 26.67 -7.32 3.84
CA GLY A 285 26.42 -8.72 3.55
C GLY A 285 25.37 -9.36 4.46
N GLY A 286 24.57 -8.54 5.16
CA GLY A 286 23.50 -8.96 6.03
C GLY A 286 22.14 -8.36 5.66
N TYR A 287 22.10 -7.55 4.60
CA TYR A 287 20.89 -7.02 4.01
C TYR A 287 20.43 -7.91 2.84
N LYS A 288 19.13 -8.19 2.81
CA LYS A 288 18.48 -8.86 1.69
C LYS A 288 17.32 -7.98 1.21
N TYR A 289 17.37 -7.60 -0.06
CA TYR A 289 16.21 -7.00 -0.71
C TYR A 289 15.26 -8.09 -1.20
N VAL A 290 13.97 -7.82 -1.15
CA VAL A 290 12.91 -8.77 -1.48
C VAL A 290 11.84 -8.11 -2.33
N GLU A 291 11.10 -8.91 -3.08
CA GLU A 291 9.98 -8.45 -3.89
C GLU A 291 8.63 -8.66 -3.22
N ASP A 292 8.53 -9.68 -2.36
CA ASP A 292 7.29 -10.10 -1.74
C ASP A 292 7.21 -9.78 -0.24
N SER A 293 6.15 -10.25 0.39
CA SER A 293 5.91 -10.09 1.82
C SER A 293 6.97 -10.81 2.66
N LEU A 294 7.35 -10.20 3.78
CA LEU A 294 8.34 -10.69 4.74
C LEU A 294 7.72 -11.32 5.98
N ASN A 295 6.41 -11.55 5.99
CA ASN A 295 5.71 -12.01 7.18
C ASN A 295 6.30 -13.31 7.74
N GLU A 296 6.49 -14.29 6.87
CA GLU A 296 6.96 -15.63 7.27
C GLU A 296 8.45 -15.61 7.62
N GLU A 297 9.29 -14.91 6.86
CA GLU A 297 10.73 -14.78 7.13
C GLU A 297 10.96 -14.15 8.51
N PHE A 298 10.23 -13.07 8.81
CA PHE A 298 10.32 -12.43 10.12
C PHE A 298 9.80 -13.33 11.23
N ALA A 299 8.60 -13.89 11.08
CA ALA A 299 7.98 -14.75 12.10
C ALA A 299 8.78 -16.02 12.40
N ASN A 300 9.49 -16.56 11.41
CA ASN A 300 10.38 -17.70 11.58
C ASN A 300 11.79 -17.32 12.10
N GLY A 301 12.05 -16.03 12.34
CA GLY A 301 13.34 -15.54 12.84
C GLY A 301 14.47 -15.63 11.79
N LEU A 302 14.14 -15.74 10.50
CA LEU A 302 15.12 -15.75 9.41
C LEU A 302 15.68 -14.35 9.12
N THR A 303 15.00 -13.31 9.58
CA THR A 303 15.50 -11.94 9.64
C THR A 303 15.31 -11.35 11.03
N ALA A 304 16.27 -10.51 11.48
CA ALA A 304 16.21 -9.87 12.80
C ALA A 304 15.41 -8.57 12.75
N MET A 305 15.45 -7.86 11.64
CA MET A 305 14.71 -6.62 11.40
C MET A 305 14.14 -6.62 9.99
N CYS A 306 12.97 -6.00 9.80
CA CYS A 306 12.43 -5.77 8.47
C CYS A 306 11.55 -4.52 8.43
N MET A 307 11.41 -3.92 7.24
CA MET A 307 10.44 -2.85 7.02
C MET A 307 9.22 -3.40 6.29
N MET A 308 8.05 -3.18 6.89
CA MET A 308 6.75 -3.56 6.31
C MET A 308 5.69 -2.53 6.67
N SER A 309 4.56 -2.57 5.95
CA SER A 309 3.38 -1.77 6.27
C SER A 309 2.83 -2.10 7.67
N SER A 310 2.32 -1.10 8.37
CA SER A 310 1.59 -1.27 9.64
C SER A 310 0.39 -2.22 9.53
N SER A 311 -0.19 -2.38 8.33
CA SER A 311 -1.27 -3.34 8.08
C SER A 311 -0.88 -4.81 8.34
N ARG A 312 0.39 -5.08 8.64
CA ARG A 312 0.90 -6.42 8.96
C ARG A 312 0.97 -6.71 10.46
N LEU A 313 0.68 -5.70 11.32
CA LEU A 313 0.83 -5.86 12.77
C LEU A 313 0.06 -7.07 13.33
N ALA A 314 -1.23 -7.20 13.03
CA ALA A 314 -2.02 -8.34 13.51
C ALA A 314 -1.55 -9.68 12.90
N THR A 315 -1.13 -9.68 11.63
CA THR A 315 -0.59 -10.88 10.98
C THR A 315 0.72 -11.30 11.66
N ILE A 316 1.62 -10.37 11.92
CA ILE A 316 2.91 -10.66 12.58
C ILE A 316 2.68 -11.12 14.02
N ASP A 317 1.78 -10.48 14.75
CA ASP A 317 1.44 -10.88 16.12
C ASP A 317 0.96 -12.34 16.17
N GLY A 318 0.04 -12.69 15.28
CA GLY A 318 -0.47 -14.05 15.16
C GLY A 318 0.58 -15.08 14.72
N LEU A 319 1.47 -14.73 13.78
CA LEU A 319 2.48 -15.64 13.25
C LEU A 319 3.64 -15.84 14.23
N VAL A 320 4.12 -14.80 14.87
CA VAL A 320 5.22 -14.87 15.87
C VAL A 320 4.75 -15.58 17.13
N GLY A 321 3.56 -15.25 17.65
CA GLY A 321 3.05 -15.80 18.90
C GLY A 321 4.08 -15.70 20.01
N ASP A 322 4.39 -16.84 20.69
CA ASP A 322 5.35 -16.92 21.78
C ASP A 322 6.78 -17.26 21.32
N SER A 323 7.09 -17.24 20.00
CA SER A 323 8.38 -17.70 19.48
C SER A 323 9.55 -16.82 19.92
N PHE A 324 9.36 -15.49 19.94
CA PHE A 324 10.31 -14.49 20.45
C PHE A 324 9.57 -13.18 20.74
N GLN A 325 10.23 -12.27 21.46
CA GLN A 325 9.70 -10.93 21.69
C GLN A 325 9.95 -10.06 20.46
N TRP A 326 8.88 -9.61 19.83
CA TRP A 326 8.95 -8.68 18.70
C TRP A 326 8.37 -7.32 19.07
N LYS A 327 8.78 -6.30 18.34
CA LYS A 327 8.28 -4.94 18.48
C LYS A 327 8.26 -4.23 17.14
N ALA A 328 7.51 -3.12 17.10
CA ALA A 328 7.52 -2.17 16.00
C ALA A 328 8.06 -0.81 16.45
N ALA A 329 8.72 -0.13 15.53
CA ALA A 329 9.21 1.23 15.71
C ALA A 329 8.94 2.07 14.45
N PRO A 330 8.98 3.41 14.55
CA PRO A 330 9.03 4.28 13.39
C PRO A 330 10.19 3.89 12.45
N ILE A 331 10.03 4.17 11.15
CA ILE A 331 11.12 3.92 10.20
C ILE A 331 12.35 4.77 10.55
N PRO A 332 13.58 4.20 10.46
CA PRO A 332 14.81 4.95 10.70
C PRO A 332 14.94 6.12 9.73
N LYS A 333 15.45 7.25 10.21
CA LYS A 333 15.73 8.44 9.38
C LYS A 333 16.85 8.14 8.39
N ILE A 334 16.61 8.44 7.12
CA ILE A 334 17.64 8.24 6.07
C ILE A 334 18.75 9.29 6.14
N THR A 335 18.43 10.49 6.65
CA THR A 335 19.38 11.56 6.93
C THR A 335 19.23 12.04 8.36
N GLU A 336 20.25 12.76 8.88
CA GLU A 336 20.19 13.39 10.21
C GLU A 336 19.24 14.60 10.26
N ALA A 337 18.80 15.11 9.09
CA ALA A 337 17.90 16.23 9.01
C ALA A 337 16.52 15.88 9.56
N ASP A 338 15.80 16.86 10.10
CA ASP A 338 14.40 16.73 10.40
C ASP A 338 13.63 16.72 9.07
N GLY A 339 13.27 15.51 8.65
CA GLY A 339 12.54 15.29 7.41
C GLY A 339 11.04 15.32 7.62
N SER A 340 10.29 15.12 6.54
CA SER A 340 8.81 15.12 6.59
C SER A 340 8.20 13.88 7.26
N GLY A 341 8.99 12.88 7.62
CA GLY A 341 8.52 11.66 8.25
C GLY A 341 8.07 10.59 7.25
N ALA A 342 7.21 9.67 7.68
CA ALA A 342 6.76 8.56 6.87
C ALA A 342 5.60 8.95 5.95
N ALA A 343 5.67 8.52 4.68
CA ALA A 343 4.56 8.66 3.76
C ALA A 343 3.33 7.87 4.23
N LEU A 344 2.17 8.50 4.12
CA LEU A 344 0.90 7.84 4.31
C LEU A 344 0.55 7.06 3.04
N GLY A 345 0.23 5.78 3.21
CA GLY A 345 -0.28 4.91 2.16
C GLY A 345 -1.61 4.28 2.56
N GLY A 346 -2.02 3.26 1.82
CA GLY A 346 -3.23 2.50 2.10
C GLY A 346 -4.31 2.72 1.07
N SER A 347 -5.57 2.51 1.48
CA SER A 347 -6.71 2.51 0.58
C SER A 347 -7.81 3.47 1.03
N CYS A 348 -8.63 3.82 0.05
CA CYS A 348 -9.79 4.69 0.19
C CYS A 348 -11.02 4.04 -0.45
N LEU A 349 -12.20 4.57 -0.15
CA LEU A 349 -13.48 4.12 -0.69
C LEU A 349 -14.00 5.15 -1.70
N THR A 350 -14.02 4.77 -2.97
CA THR A 350 -14.63 5.54 -4.05
C THR A 350 -16.09 5.13 -4.20
N LEU A 351 -16.97 6.12 -4.39
CA LEU A 351 -18.41 5.93 -4.61
C LEU A 351 -18.75 6.18 -6.07
N PHE A 352 -19.55 5.28 -6.68
CA PHE A 352 -19.99 5.42 -8.05
C PHE A 352 -21.50 5.69 -8.14
N ASP A 353 -21.87 6.63 -9.02
CA ASP A 353 -23.26 6.84 -9.46
C ASP A 353 -23.52 5.99 -10.72
N LEU A 354 -24.17 4.87 -10.53
CA LEU A 354 -24.57 3.96 -11.60
C LEU A 354 -25.96 4.31 -12.19
N GLY A 355 -26.54 5.47 -11.83
CA GLY A 355 -27.83 5.95 -12.32
C GLY A 355 -29.01 5.66 -11.40
N ASP A 356 -28.76 5.30 -10.14
CA ASP A 356 -29.77 5.10 -9.09
C ASP A 356 -29.43 5.96 -7.85
N GLU A 357 -30.09 7.10 -7.70
CA GLU A 357 -29.84 8.05 -6.61
C GLU A 357 -30.02 7.40 -5.22
N LYS A 358 -30.97 6.46 -5.07
CA LYS A 358 -31.16 5.76 -3.79
C LYS A 358 -29.96 4.90 -3.41
N LYS A 359 -29.31 4.28 -4.42
CA LYS A 359 -28.10 3.49 -4.18
C LYS A 359 -26.92 4.41 -3.84
N VAL A 360 -26.82 5.57 -4.45
CA VAL A 360 -25.79 6.57 -4.09
C VAL A 360 -25.95 7.03 -2.64
N GLU A 361 -27.18 7.34 -2.20
CA GLU A 361 -27.47 7.72 -0.81
C GLU A 361 -27.20 6.54 0.16
N ALA A 362 -27.59 5.32 -0.20
CA ALA A 362 -27.32 4.13 0.59
C ALA A 362 -25.83 3.82 0.68
N ALA A 363 -25.10 3.94 -0.42
CA ALA A 363 -23.64 3.78 -0.42
C ALA A 363 -22.93 4.84 0.43
N TRP A 364 -23.39 6.10 0.39
CA TRP A 364 -22.88 7.12 1.29
C TRP A 364 -23.10 6.78 2.77
N ASP A 365 -24.25 6.23 3.13
CA ASP A 365 -24.53 5.78 4.50
C ASP A 365 -23.56 4.67 4.93
N VAL A 366 -23.23 3.75 4.03
CA VAL A 366 -22.21 2.71 4.27
C VAL A 366 -20.82 3.33 4.49
N LEU A 367 -20.42 4.32 3.68
CA LEU A 367 -19.15 5.04 3.85
C LEU A 367 -19.08 5.73 5.22
N GLN A 368 -20.15 6.37 5.64
CA GLN A 368 -20.27 7.01 6.96
C GLN A 368 -20.10 5.98 8.08
N TYR A 369 -20.75 4.81 7.97
CA TYR A 369 -20.60 3.75 8.96
C TYR A 369 -19.17 3.18 8.99
N CYS A 370 -18.60 2.89 7.84
CA CYS A 370 -17.21 2.40 7.73
C CYS A 370 -16.18 3.38 8.34
N SER A 371 -16.52 4.66 8.39
CA SER A 371 -15.70 5.72 9.00
C SER A 371 -16.05 6.01 10.46
N SER A 372 -17.04 5.31 11.03
CA SER A 372 -17.41 5.50 12.44
C SER A 372 -16.31 5.04 13.41
N PRO A 373 -16.25 5.59 14.63
CA PRO A 373 -15.28 5.13 15.62
C PRO A 373 -15.34 3.62 15.87
N GLU A 374 -16.53 3.04 15.95
CA GLU A 374 -16.73 1.61 16.21
C GLU A 374 -16.20 0.73 15.07
N ALA A 375 -16.50 1.11 13.81
CA ALA A 375 -16.01 0.38 12.65
C ALA A 375 -14.50 0.48 12.53
N GLN A 376 -13.94 1.67 12.76
CA GLN A 376 -12.51 1.91 12.71
C GLN A 376 -11.75 1.24 13.86
N TYR A 377 -12.35 1.12 15.04
CA TYR A 377 -11.81 0.32 16.13
C TYR A 377 -11.64 -1.15 15.71
N ILE A 378 -12.69 -1.77 15.16
CA ILE A 378 -12.66 -3.16 14.72
C ILE A 378 -11.60 -3.34 13.61
N LEU A 379 -11.57 -2.47 12.62
CA LEU A 379 -10.62 -2.57 11.51
C LEU A 379 -9.18 -2.41 11.99
N SER A 380 -8.91 -1.42 12.85
CA SER A 380 -7.56 -1.12 13.33
C SER A 380 -7.00 -2.23 14.22
N THR A 381 -7.78 -2.71 15.18
CA THR A 381 -7.35 -3.77 16.10
C THR A 381 -7.22 -5.13 15.42
N GLY A 382 -8.05 -5.41 14.41
CA GLY A 382 -7.99 -6.64 13.64
C GLY A 382 -6.92 -6.66 12.53
N SER A 383 -6.22 -5.54 12.27
CA SER A 383 -5.27 -5.47 11.15
C SER A 383 -3.95 -4.76 11.49
N GLY A 384 -4.01 -3.59 12.12
CA GLY A 384 -2.92 -2.64 12.29
C GLY A 384 -2.99 -1.44 11.33
N TYR A 385 -4.10 -1.30 10.56
CA TYR A 385 -4.38 -0.06 9.87
C TYR A 385 -4.60 1.08 10.88
N ILE A 386 -4.16 2.28 10.51
CA ILE A 386 -4.37 3.48 11.32
C ILE A 386 -5.85 3.84 11.26
N PRO A 387 -6.53 4.05 12.39
CA PRO A 387 -7.92 4.47 12.37
C PRO A 387 -8.05 5.82 11.65
N VAL A 388 -8.98 5.94 10.71
CA VAL A 388 -9.16 7.19 9.96
C VAL A 388 -9.93 8.24 10.75
N ASN A 389 -10.70 7.81 11.75
CA ASN A 389 -11.48 8.66 12.62
C ASN A 389 -10.71 8.98 13.92
N ASN A 390 -10.48 10.25 14.18
CA ASN A 390 -9.69 10.71 15.32
C ASN A 390 -10.36 10.46 16.68
N GLN A 391 -11.69 10.25 16.72
CA GLN A 391 -12.41 9.95 17.96
C GLN A 391 -12.14 8.53 18.47
N VAL A 392 -11.59 7.64 17.65
CA VAL A 392 -11.19 6.28 18.07
C VAL A 392 -10.20 6.32 19.22
N GLU A 393 -9.28 7.27 19.23
CA GLU A 393 -8.30 7.42 20.31
C GLU A 393 -8.92 7.79 21.66
N GLU A 394 -10.12 8.38 21.65
CA GLU A 394 -10.83 8.73 22.86
C GLU A 394 -11.65 7.58 23.47
N MET A 395 -11.85 6.50 22.71
CA MET A 395 -12.53 5.29 23.18
C MET A 395 -11.74 4.61 24.30
N ASP A 396 -12.40 4.23 25.38
CA ASP A 396 -11.74 3.53 26.50
C ASP A 396 -11.20 2.16 26.06
N GLU A 397 -11.90 1.49 25.15
CA GLU A 397 -11.51 0.21 24.57
C GLU A 397 -10.21 0.34 23.76
N MET A 398 -10.07 1.41 22.96
CA MET A 398 -8.84 1.63 22.17
C MET A 398 -7.66 2.01 23.09
N LYS A 399 -7.89 2.82 24.11
CA LYS A 399 -6.85 3.14 25.12
C LYS A 399 -6.33 1.88 25.79
N ALA A 400 -7.25 1.01 26.23
CA ALA A 400 -6.88 -0.27 26.85
C ALA A 400 -6.13 -1.18 25.85
N TYR A 401 -6.58 -1.23 24.59
CA TYR A 401 -5.92 -2.00 23.55
C TYR A 401 -4.47 -1.53 23.30
N TYR A 402 -4.24 -0.22 23.21
CA TYR A 402 -2.89 0.34 23.03
C TYR A 402 -1.98 0.15 24.26
N GLU A 403 -2.54 0.04 25.47
CA GLU A 403 -1.76 -0.31 26.68
C GLU A 403 -1.31 -1.78 26.63
N GLU A 404 -2.13 -2.69 26.13
CA GLU A 404 -1.83 -4.11 26.00
C GLU A 404 -0.97 -4.41 24.76
N HIS A 405 -1.19 -3.68 23.65
CA HIS A 405 -0.55 -3.86 22.35
C HIS A 405 0.10 -2.54 21.86
N PRO A 406 1.18 -2.07 22.50
CA PRO A 406 1.76 -0.76 22.20
C PRO A 406 2.27 -0.62 20.76
N GLU A 407 2.60 -1.72 20.08
CA GLU A 407 3.04 -1.77 18.70
C GLU A 407 1.97 -1.22 17.73
N PHE A 408 0.68 -1.42 18.06
CA PHE A 408 -0.44 -0.95 17.26
C PHE A 408 -0.66 0.57 17.35
N LYS A 409 -0.07 1.23 18.33
CA LYS A 409 -0.10 2.71 18.44
C LYS A 409 0.98 3.38 17.62
N VAL A 410 2.08 2.67 17.34
CA VAL A 410 3.26 3.24 16.64
C VAL A 410 2.91 3.89 15.30
N PRO A 411 2.09 3.27 14.40
CA PRO A 411 1.77 3.89 13.12
C PRO A 411 0.99 5.20 13.25
N LEU A 412 0.10 5.29 14.22
CA LEU A 412 -0.65 6.52 14.50
C LEU A 412 0.26 7.65 15.02
N ASP A 413 1.14 7.33 15.98
CA ASP A 413 2.10 8.29 16.53
C ASP A 413 3.09 8.74 15.44
N GLN A 414 3.54 7.84 14.56
CA GLN A 414 4.40 8.17 13.43
C GLN A 414 3.67 9.09 12.43
N MET A 415 2.42 8.79 12.06
CA MET A 415 1.63 9.66 11.18
C MET A 415 1.47 11.07 11.77
N LYS A 416 1.16 11.18 13.06
CA LYS A 416 0.98 12.47 13.75
C LYS A 416 2.29 13.30 13.82
N SER A 417 3.43 12.64 13.83
CA SER A 417 4.74 13.29 13.82
C SER A 417 5.27 13.55 12.41
N SER A 418 4.59 13.06 11.37
CA SER A 418 4.94 13.26 9.98
C SER A 418 4.26 14.50 9.40
N SER A 419 4.89 15.13 8.40
CA SER A 419 4.26 16.19 7.63
C SER A 419 3.06 15.65 6.83
N PRO A 420 1.95 16.38 6.74
CA PRO A 420 0.85 15.99 5.86
C PRO A 420 1.24 16.00 4.38
N LEU A 421 2.40 16.56 4.02
CA LEU A 421 2.98 16.53 2.67
C LEU A 421 3.70 15.22 2.36
N ALA A 422 4.06 14.41 3.37
CA ALA A 422 4.68 13.11 3.18
C ALA A 422 3.66 12.10 2.64
N GLN A 423 3.51 12.04 1.32
CA GLN A 423 2.50 11.24 0.63
C GLN A 423 3.04 10.62 -0.66
N GLU A 424 2.36 9.58 -1.14
CA GLU A 424 2.62 9.04 -2.46
C GLU A 424 2.25 10.04 -3.57
N PRO A 425 2.92 9.99 -4.71
CA PRO A 425 2.52 10.76 -5.89
C PRO A 425 1.09 10.48 -6.32
N LEU A 426 0.48 11.45 -6.95
CA LEU A 426 -0.88 11.39 -7.47
C LEU A 426 -0.87 11.72 -8.98
N ASP A 427 -0.55 10.72 -9.80
CA ASP A 427 -0.38 10.87 -11.24
C ASP A 427 -0.88 9.63 -11.99
N LEU A 428 -1.39 9.82 -13.22
CA LEU A 428 -1.99 8.75 -14.02
C LEU A 428 -0.97 7.71 -14.48
N VAL A 429 0.28 8.10 -14.71
CA VAL A 429 1.36 7.19 -15.14
C VAL A 429 2.26 6.74 -13.98
N TYR A 430 1.86 7.03 -12.73
CA TYR A 430 2.68 6.69 -11.57
C TYR A 430 2.92 5.18 -11.38
N ASN A 431 1.99 4.34 -11.81
CA ASN A 431 2.20 2.88 -11.77
C ASN A 431 3.32 2.42 -12.71
N GLU A 432 3.38 3.00 -13.91
CA GLU A 432 4.44 2.74 -14.89
C GLU A 432 5.78 3.28 -14.39
N ILE A 433 5.80 4.49 -13.83
CA ILE A 433 6.98 5.07 -13.16
C ILE A 433 7.49 4.14 -12.06
N ASN A 434 6.61 3.63 -11.20
CA ASN A 434 6.98 2.66 -10.17
C ASN A 434 7.59 1.37 -10.73
N GLY A 435 7.09 0.89 -11.87
CA GLY A 435 7.64 -0.26 -12.56
C GLY A 435 9.09 -0.01 -12.97
N VAL A 436 9.34 1.08 -13.69
CA VAL A 436 10.69 1.50 -14.12
C VAL A 436 11.64 1.69 -12.94
N MET A 437 11.19 2.42 -11.91
CA MET A 437 11.99 2.63 -10.70
C MET A 437 12.36 1.31 -10.02
N THR A 438 11.41 0.37 -9.93
CA THR A 438 11.64 -0.94 -9.31
C THR A 438 12.67 -1.75 -10.09
N ASP A 439 12.54 -1.84 -11.42
CA ASP A 439 13.43 -2.62 -12.26
C ASP A 439 14.88 -2.08 -12.22
N LEU A 440 15.05 -0.76 -12.24
CA LEU A 440 16.36 -0.12 -12.16
C LEU A 440 16.97 -0.22 -10.76
N MET A 441 16.17 -0.16 -9.71
CA MET A 441 16.61 -0.41 -8.33
C MET A 441 17.07 -1.87 -8.13
N LEU A 442 16.41 -2.84 -8.74
CA LEU A 442 16.84 -4.24 -8.74
C LEU A 442 18.20 -4.39 -9.43
N GLN A 443 18.37 -3.83 -10.62
CA GLN A 443 19.66 -3.85 -11.34
C GLN A 443 20.78 -3.19 -10.53
N PHE A 444 20.48 -2.11 -9.80
CA PHE A 444 21.44 -1.50 -8.87
C PHE A 444 21.82 -2.46 -7.73
N CYS A 445 20.82 -3.07 -7.07
CA CYS A 445 21.08 -4.02 -5.97
C CYS A 445 21.86 -5.26 -6.42
N GLU A 446 21.69 -5.70 -7.68
CA GLU A 446 22.45 -6.78 -8.30
C GLU A 446 23.87 -6.36 -8.72
N GLY A 447 24.20 -5.07 -8.62
CA GLY A 447 25.51 -4.52 -9.01
C GLY A 447 25.68 -4.33 -10.52
N SER A 448 24.59 -4.35 -11.28
CA SER A 448 24.59 -4.15 -12.74
C SER A 448 24.70 -2.68 -13.13
N LEU A 449 24.30 -1.75 -12.25
CA LEU A 449 24.37 -0.30 -12.42
C LEU A 449 25.12 0.36 -11.26
N ALA A 450 25.90 1.41 -11.55
CA ALA A 450 26.48 2.29 -10.52
C ALA A 450 25.46 3.33 -10.04
N ILE A 451 25.71 3.97 -8.90
CA ILE A 451 24.80 4.96 -8.30
C ILE A 451 24.38 6.05 -9.32
N ASP A 452 25.36 6.73 -9.93
CA ASP A 452 25.07 7.84 -10.84
C ASP A 452 24.36 7.35 -12.11
N GLU A 453 24.69 6.16 -12.62
CA GLU A 453 24.02 5.53 -13.76
C GLU A 453 22.55 5.18 -13.42
N THR A 454 22.28 4.72 -12.20
CA THR A 454 20.92 4.41 -11.74
C THR A 454 20.08 5.69 -11.63
N VAL A 455 20.65 6.77 -11.09
CA VAL A 455 19.96 8.08 -11.02
C VAL A 455 19.59 8.56 -12.42
N ASP A 456 20.57 8.57 -13.34
CA ASP A 456 20.37 9.05 -14.71
C ASP A 456 19.32 8.21 -15.47
N ALA A 457 19.36 6.87 -15.29
CA ALA A 457 18.41 5.96 -15.92
C ALA A 457 16.99 6.15 -15.37
N ILE A 458 16.79 6.18 -14.04
CA ILE A 458 15.49 6.38 -13.42
C ILE A 458 14.88 7.72 -13.88
N VAL A 459 15.63 8.81 -13.77
CA VAL A 459 15.14 10.14 -14.16
C VAL A 459 14.84 10.21 -15.64
N GLY A 460 15.72 9.67 -16.49
CA GLY A 460 15.56 9.70 -17.94
C GLY A 460 14.36 8.88 -18.42
N GLU A 461 14.23 7.65 -17.98
CA GLU A 461 13.14 6.76 -18.41
C GLU A 461 11.79 7.21 -17.87
N CYS A 462 11.71 7.60 -16.58
CA CYS A 462 10.45 8.09 -16.01
C CYS A 462 9.99 9.42 -16.61
N ASN A 463 10.91 10.36 -16.87
CA ASN A 463 10.55 11.60 -17.55
C ASN A 463 10.08 11.35 -19.00
N ALA A 464 10.63 10.35 -19.69
CA ALA A 464 10.15 9.96 -21.01
C ALA A 464 8.70 9.43 -20.98
N LEU A 465 8.30 8.71 -19.93
CA LEU A 465 6.91 8.28 -19.72
C LEU A 465 5.96 9.49 -19.54
N LEU A 466 6.37 10.47 -18.72
CA LEU A 466 5.60 11.71 -18.52
C LEU A 466 5.46 12.51 -19.83
N ASP A 467 6.57 12.68 -20.57
CA ASP A 467 6.57 13.37 -21.87
C ASP A 467 5.64 12.69 -22.88
N GLU A 468 5.68 11.34 -22.95
CA GLU A 468 4.81 10.56 -23.85
C GLU A 468 3.33 10.73 -23.46
N TYR A 469 3.02 10.67 -22.16
CA TYR A 469 1.67 10.86 -21.65
C TYR A 469 1.13 12.26 -22.01
N HIS A 470 1.89 13.33 -21.73
CA HIS A 470 1.47 14.70 -22.04
C HIS A 470 1.32 14.92 -23.55
N ALA A 471 2.26 14.42 -24.35
CA ALA A 471 2.16 14.55 -25.81
C ALA A 471 0.94 13.82 -26.42
N ALA A 472 0.43 12.79 -25.75
CA ALA A 472 -0.76 12.05 -26.18
C ALA A 472 -2.08 12.73 -25.76
N ASN A 473 -2.07 13.57 -24.71
CA ASN A 473 -3.26 14.15 -24.10
C ASN A 473 -3.41 15.68 -24.30
N ASP A 474 -2.36 16.39 -24.76
CA ASP A 474 -2.38 17.80 -25.20
C ASP A 474 -2.93 17.93 -26.64
#